data_a6f5c88aea38efb284525f7630ae0c58
#
_entry.id   a6f5c88aea38efb284525f7630ae0c58
#
_cell.length_a   1.000
_cell.length_b   1.000
_cell.length_c   1.000
_cell.angle_alpha   90.00
_cell.angle_beta   90.00
_cell.angle_gamma   90.00
#
_symmetry.space_group_name_H-M   'P 1'
#
loop_
_entity.id
_entity.type
_entity.pdbx_description
1 polymer ?
#
loop_
_entity_poly.entity_id
_entity_poly.type
_entity_poly.pdbx_seq_one_letter_code
_entity_poly.pdbx_strand_id
1 'polypeptide(L)'
;MNKTRTRFAPSPTGYMHIGNLRTALIAKHEGGDFLLRIEDTDQERKVEGAVDVIYKTLKECGLNWDEGPDIGGDFGPYVQSERLPMYKGYAEELIKLGGA
;
A
#
# COMPACT_ATOMS: atom_id res chain seq x y z
N MET A 1 18.25 -3.87 17.71
CA MET A 1 17.75 -2.70 16.99
C MET A 1 16.58 -3.07 16.11
N ASN A 2 15.55 -2.25 16.14
CA ASN A 2 14.39 -2.48 15.30
C ASN A 2 14.72 -2.14 13.84
N LYS A 3 14.29 -2.99 12.95
CA LYS A 3 14.47 -2.79 11.52
C LYS A 3 13.50 -1.71 11.03
N THR A 4 13.97 -0.79 10.20
CA THR A 4 13.11 0.24 9.61
C THR A 4 12.11 -0.41 8.67
N ARG A 5 10.86 0.02 8.76
CA ARG A 5 9.80 -0.42 7.86
C ARG A 5 9.21 0.80 7.16
N THR A 6 9.23 0.79 5.84
CA THR A 6 8.71 1.89 5.02
C THR A 6 7.59 1.38 4.13
N ARG A 7 6.72 2.28 3.74
CA ARG A 7 5.56 1.95 2.93
C ARG A 7 5.41 2.91 1.76
N PHE A 8 5.17 2.35 0.59
CA PHE A 8 4.74 3.11 -0.57
C PHE A 8 3.29 2.73 -0.87
N ALA A 9 2.41 3.72 -0.89
CA ALA A 9 0.97 3.50 -0.97
C ALA A 9 0.34 4.25 -2.16
N PRO A 10 0.59 3.80 -3.39
CA PRO A 10 0.05 4.47 -4.58
C PRO A 10 -1.43 4.18 -4.80
N SER A 11 -2.13 5.12 -5.44
CA SER A 11 -3.51 4.92 -5.90
C SER A 11 -3.49 4.38 -7.33
N PRO A 12 -4.34 3.37 -7.64
CA PRO A 12 -4.38 2.79 -9.00
C PRO A 12 -5.25 3.63 -9.95
N THR A 13 -4.86 4.89 -10.17
CA THR A 13 -5.65 5.87 -10.92
C THR A 13 -5.08 6.22 -12.29
N GLY A 14 -4.13 5.42 -12.79
CA GLY A 14 -3.52 5.62 -14.09
C GLY A 14 -2.03 5.42 -14.04
N TYR A 15 -1.30 6.22 -14.81
CA TYR A 15 0.14 6.08 -14.89
C TYR A 15 0.83 6.61 -13.63
N MET A 16 1.86 5.88 -13.20
CA MET A 16 2.73 6.35 -12.13
C MET A 16 3.64 7.44 -12.68
N HIS A 17 3.61 8.62 -12.09
CA HIS A 17 4.49 9.70 -12.52
C HIS A 17 5.78 9.73 -11.69
N ILE A 18 6.75 10.56 -12.14
CA ILE A 18 8.08 10.59 -11.55
C ILE A 18 8.10 10.97 -10.07
N GLY A 19 7.15 11.77 -9.61
CA GLY A 19 7.03 12.12 -8.19
C GLY A 19 6.72 10.91 -7.32
N ASN A 20 5.89 10.00 -7.81
CA ASN A 20 5.59 8.76 -7.12
C ASN A 20 6.82 7.85 -7.04
N LEU A 21 7.58 7.75 -8.13
CA LEU A 21 8.81 6.98 -8.16
C LEU A 21 9.85 7.53 -7.19
N ARG A 22 9.95 8.86 -7.09
CA ARG A 22 10.84 9.50 -6.12
C ARG A 22 10.49 9.09 -4.70
N THR A 23 9.22 9.12 -4.35
CA THR A 23 8.75 8.71 -3.03
C THR A 23 9.10 7.26 -2.74
N ALA A 24 8.86 6.37 -3.71
CA ALA A 24 9.19 4.95 -3.59
C ALA A 24 10.70 4.74 -3.41
N LEU A 25 11.51 5.46 -4.19
CA LEU A 25 12.96 5.37 -4.11
C LEU A 25 13.47 5.79 -2.73
N ILE A 26 12.95 6.88 -2.19
CA ILE A 26 13.34 7.35 -0.86
C ILE A 26 12.97 6.31 0.21
N ALA A 27 11.76 5.76 0.13
CA ALA A 27 11.32 4.74 1.07
C ALA A 27 12.22 3.49 1.02
N LYS A 28 12.55 3.04 -0.18
CA LYS A 28 13.44 1.87 -0.37
C LYS A 28 14.86 2.15 0.12
N HIS A 29 15.34 3.38 -0.09
CA HIS A 29 16.71 3.77 0.27
C HIS A 29 16.97 3.73 1.77
N GLU A 30 15.95 3.88 2.59
CA GLU A 30 16.10 3.80 4.05
C GLU A 30 16.54 2.42 4.53
N GLY A 31 16.49 1.42 3.67
CA GLY A 31 16.83 0.04 4.03
C GLY A 31 15.70 -0.60 4.83
N GLY A 32 15.93 -1.80 5.37
CA GLY A 32 14.90 -2.50 6.11
C GLY A 32 13.79 -3.05 5.20
N ASP A 33 12.59 -3.19 5.74
CA ASP A 33 11.46 -3.72 5.01
C ASP A 33 10.76 -2.64 4.21
N PHE A 34 10.56 -2.90 2.92
CA PHE A 34 9.84 -2.00 2.01
C PHE A 34 8.51 -2.66 1.64
N LEU A 35 7.41 -2.01 2.00
CA LEU A 35 6.05 -2.52 1.80
C LEU A 35 5.35 -1.77 0.68
N LEU A 36 4.61 -2.51 -0.14
CA LEU A 36 3.74 -1.94 -1.15
C LEU A 36 2.29 -2.11 -0.70
N ARG A 37 1.55 -1.01 -0.67
CA ARG A 37 0.13 -1.01 -0.34
C ARG A 37 -0.63 -0.25 -1.40
N ILE A 38 -1.74 -0.80 -1.87
CA ILE A 38 -2.56 -0.18 -2.90
C ILE A 38 -3.69 0.61 -2.22
N GLU A 39 -3.74 1.91 -2.47
CA GLU A 39 -4.78 2.80 -1.95
C GLU A 39 -5.87 2.98 -3.00
N ASP A 40 -6.85 2.09 -2.99
CA ASP A 40 -7.90 2.01 -4.00
C ASP A 40 -9.27 2.50 -3.51
N THR A 41 -9.27 3.42 -2.54
CA THR A 41 -10.52 3.92 -1.96
C THR A 41 -11.33 4.80 -2.91
N ASP A 42 -10.68 5.45 -3.87
CA ASP A 42 -11.35 6.24 -4.89
C ASP A 42 -11.69 5.34 -6.09
N GLN A 43 -12.80 4.62 -5.97
CA GLN A 43 -13.21 3.65 -6.98
C GLN A 43 -13.60 4.29 -8.32
N GLU A 44 -14.06 5.55 -8.30
CA GLU A 44 -14.43 6.26 -9.52
C GLU A 44 -13.21 6.59 -10.39
N ARG A 45 -12.06 6.78 -9.76
CA ARG A 45 -10.81 7.11 -10.44
C ARG A 45 -9.92 5.90 -10.68
N LYS A 46 -10.35 4.73 -10.23
CA LYS A 46 -9.58 3.50 -10.41
C LYS A 46 -9.54 3.10 -11.89
N VAL A 47 -8.33 2.89 -12.40
CA VAL A 47 -8.10 2.49 -13.79
C VAL A 47 -7.77 1.00 -13.82
N GLU A 48 -8.46 0.25 -14.67
CA GLU A 48 -8.22 -1.18 -14.84
C GLU A 48 -6.78 -1.40 -15.32
N GLY A 49 -6.11 -2.36 -14.71
CA GLY A 49 -4.72 -2.67 -15.05
C GLY A 49 -3.70 -1.73 -14.43
N ALA A 50 -4.12 -0.67 -13.73
CA ALA A 50 -3.19 0.28 -13.13
C ALA A 50 -2.31 -0.37 -12.05
N VAL A 51 -2.84 -1.35 -11.31
CA VAL A 51 -2.08 -2.08 -10.30
C VAL A 51 -0.92 -2.83 -10.96
N ASP A 52 -1.15 -3.48 -12.09
CA ASP A 52 -0.10 -4.17 -12.84
C ASP A 52 0.96 -3.20 -13.35
N VAL A 53 0.56 -2.00 -13.76
CA VAL A 53 1.49 -0.95 -14.17
C VAL A 53 2.38 -0.54 -12.99
N ILE A 54 1.82 -0.41 -11.80
CA ILE A 54 2.58 -0.09 -10.58
C ILE A 54 3.63 -1.17 -10.33
N TYR A 55 3.23 -2.45 -10.34
CA TYR A 55 4.15 -3.56 -10.12
C TYR A 55 5.29 -3.56 -11.13
N LYS A 56 4.94 -3.43 -12.42
CA LYS A 56 5.91 -3.45 -13.51
C LYS A 56 6.88 -2.29 -13.41
N THR A 57 6.39 -1.09 -13.16
CA THR A 57 7.21 0.11 -13.06
C THR A 57 8.22 -0.01 -11.92
N LEU A 58 7.77 -0.44 -10.75
CA LEU A 58 8.64 -0.61 -9.60
C LEU A 58 9.72 -1.66 -9.87
N LYS A 59 9.35 -2.80 -10.46
CA LYS A 59 10.31 -3.86 -10.78
C LYS A 59 11.34 -3.42 -11.80
N GLU A 60 10.93 -2.69 -12.83
CA GLU A 60 11.83 -2.16 -13.85
C GLU A 60 12.84 -1.17 -13.27
N CYS A 61 12.45 -0.45 -12.23
CA CYS A 61 13.33 0.48 -11.54
C CYS A 61 14.17 -0.18 -10.43
N GLY A 62 14.05 -1.49 -10.25
CA GLY A 62 14.78 -2.21 -9.22
C GLY A 62 14.24 -1.99 -7.81
N LEU A 63 13.01 -1.52 -7.68
CA LEU A 63 12.38 -1.23 -6.38
C LEU A 63 11.48 -2.41 -5.96
N ASN A 64 12.11 -3.52 -5.60
CA ASN A 64 11.38 -4.70 -5.15
C ASN A 64 10.87 -4.51 -3.73
N TRP A 65 9.68 -5.03 -3.44
CA TRP A 65 9.06 -4.90 -2.11
C TRP A 65 9.10 -6.23 -1.36
N ASP A 66 9.12 -6.12 -0.04
CA ASP A 66 9.20 -7.28 0.86
C ASP A 66 7.83 -7.82 1.24
N GLU A 67 6.81 -6.95 1.25
CA GLU A 67 5.42 -7.29 1.51
C GLU A 67 4.53 -6.51 0.56
N GLY A 68 3.45 -7.10 0.13
CA GLY A 68 2.53 -6.42 -0.78
C GLY A 68 1.35 -7.29 -1.19
N PRO A 69 0.42 -6.75 -2.01
CA PRO A 69 -0.79 -7.48 -2.39
C PRO A 69 -0.54 -8.78 -3.14
N ASP A 70 0.56 -8.84 -3.90
CA ASP A 70 0.90 -10.00 -4.73
C ASP A 70 1.68 -11.07 -4.00
N ILE A 71 2.52 -10.68 -3.04
CA ILE A 71 3.39 -11.61 -2.31
C ILE A 71 2.95 -11.86 -0.88
N GLY A 72 2.04 -11.03 -0.37
CA GLY A 72 1.54 -11.16 1.00
C GLY A 72 2.53 -10.71 2.06
N GLY A 73 2.30 -11.14 3.28
CA GLY A 73 3.10 -10.80 4.45
C GLY A 73 2.26 -10.93 5.71
N ASP A 74 2.85 -10.59 6.86
CA ASP A 74 2.21 -10.79 8.17
C ASP A 74 1.18 -9.72 8.54
N PHE A 75 1.15 -8.61 7.82
CA PHE A 75 0.35 -7.44 8.17
C PHE A 75 -0.66 -7.04 7.09
N GLY A 76 -1.13 -8.03 6.32
CA GLY A 76 -2.17 -7.79 5.31
C GLY A 76 -3.53 -7.45 5.92
N PRO A 77 -4.53 -7.15 5.06
CA PRO A 77 -4.41 -7.00 3.61
C PRO A 77 -3.63 -5.76 3.18
N TYR A 78 -3.03 -5.80 1.98
CA TYR A 78 -2.23 -4.70 1.45
C TYR A 78 -2.95 -3.89 0.37
N VAL A 79 -4.24 -4.10 0.21
CA VAL A 79 -5.13 -3.29 -0.63
C VAL A 79 -6.13 -2.61 0.29
N GLN A 80 -6.22 -1.29 0.22
CA GLN A 80 -6.99 -0.51 1.19
C GLN A 80 -8.47 -0.92 1.23
N SER A 81 -9.10 -1.14 0.09
CA SER A 81 -10.51 -1.55 0.06
C SER A 81 -10.78 -2.87 0.79
N GLU A 82 -9.81 -3.77 0.81
CA GLU A 82 -9.93 -5.05 1.50
C GLU A 82 -9.89 -4.89 3.02
N ARG A 83 -9.43 -3.74 3.51
CA ARG A 83 -9.37 -3.43 4.94
C ARG A 83 -10.63 -2.82 5.51
N LEU A 84 -11.56 -2.40 4.66
CA LEU A 84 -12.79 -1.74 5.10
C LEU A 84 -13.58 -2.56 6.14
N PRO A 85 -13.77 -3.88 5.98
CA PRO A 85 -14.44 -4.67 7.01
C PRO A 85 -13.75 -4.65 8.37
N MET A 86 -12.42 -4.59 8.38
CA MET A 86 -11.64 -4.49 9.63
C MET A 86 -11.95 -3.19 10.37
N TYR A 87 -12.01 -2.09 9.64
CA TYR A 87 -12.26 -0.77 10.23
C TYR A 87 -13.66 -0.70 10.83
N LYS A 88 -14.64 -1.31 10.17
CA LYS A 88 -16.00 -1.40 10.71
C LYS A 88 -16.00 -2.14 12.04
N GLY A 89 -15.29 -3.26 12.12
CA GLY A 89 -15.17 -4.02 13.37
C GLY A 89 -14.54 -3.21 14.49
N TYR A 90 -13.47 -2.49 14.19
CA TYR A 90 -12.82 -1.62 15.18
C TYR A 90 -13.72 -0.47 15.62
N ALA A 91 -14.47 0.12 14.68
CA ALA A 91 -15.41 1.19 15.01
C ALA A 91 -16.51 0.69 15.96
N GLU A 92 -17.05 -0.49 15.69
CA GLU A 92 -18.06 -1.11 16.54
C GLU A 92 -17.52 -1.41 17.94
N GLU A 93 -16.29 -1.91 18.02
CA GLU A 93 -15.63 -2.16 19.29
C GLU A 93 -15.44 -0.88 20.08
N LEU A 94 -15.03 0.19 19.42
CA LEU A 94 -14.86 1.50 20.04
C LEU A 94 -16.17 2.03 20.61
N ILE A 95 -17.27 1.84 19.88
CA ILE A 95 -18.62 2.20 20.36
C ILE A 95 -18.97 1.43 21.64
N LYS A 96 -18.71 0.12 21.65
CA LYS A 96 -18.95 -0.73 22.84
C LYS A 96 -18.17 -0.29 24.05
N LEU A 97 -16.97 0.24 23.83
CA LEU A 97 -16.10 0.73 24.90
C LEU A 97 -16.45 2.16 25.33
N GLY A 98 -17.44 2.80 24.70
CA GLY A 98 -17.88 4.12 25.03
C GLY A 98 -17.01 5.24 24.46
N GLY A 99 -16.13 4.92 23.52
CA GLY A 99 -15.22 5.89 22.89
C GLY A 99 -15.83 6.63 21.70
N ALA A 100 -17.01 6.22 21.29
CA ALA A 100 -17.71 6.87 20.18
C ALA A 100 -19.21 6.69 20.31
#